data_dbd6567e2be9447ce480a579257be7d6
#
_entry.id   dbd6567e2be9447ce480a579257be7d6
#
_cell.length_a   1.000
_cell.length_b   1.000
_cell.length_c   1.000
_cell.angle_alpha   90.00
_cell.angle_beta   90.00
_cell.angle_gamma   90.00
#
_symmetry.space_group_name_H-M   'P 1'
#
loop_
_entity.id
_entity.type
_entity.pdbx_description
1 polymer ?
#
loop_
_entity_poly.entity_id
_entity_poly.type
_entity_poly.pdbx_seq_one_letter_code
_entity_poly.pdbx_strand_id
1 'polypeptide(L)'
;ANGGRCISILGNHELMNVDSDFRYVSPREFREFGNYFKASRSQKNKKLPYGYYERKNAFSPGGILAKRMAHTRYSIVQVGSWIFVHGGIHPKLAENYTIDEVNSCISKWLLGYPLDVNKKLEADLEEIYHNEDDSVSPFWSRIYSDLEDYDVQSEQDFYKTLEILNEKNNRTDDTQIKGMIMGHSPQFMYNKGANSACNGKCWRIDVGMSRAFGELNPHDPSTQLRKIQLLEIIDDSNVTILQ
;
A
#
# COMPACT_ATOMS: atom_id res chain seq x y z
N ALA A 1 8.70 -27.22 6.54
CA ALA A 1 8.01 -26.12 5.89
C ALA A 1 7.16 -26.66 4.76
N ASN A 2 5.89 -26.28 4.69
CA ASN A 2 4.90 -26.84 3.77
C ASN A 2 4.88 -26.14 2.38
N GLY A 3 5.98 -25.49 1.97
CA GLY A 3 6.12 -24.87 0.65
C GLY A 3 5.43 -23.52 0.44
N GLY A 4 4.75 -22.96 1.45
CA GLY A 4 4.08 -21.67 1.36
C GLY A 4 5.06 -20.49 1.40
N ARG A 5 4.65 -19.33 0.85
CA ARG A 5 5.39 -18.06 0.89
C ARG A 5 4.50 -16.95 1.42
N CYS A 6 5.01 -16.14 2.34
CA CYS A 6 4.37 -14.88 2.77
C CYS A 6 4.99 -13.72 1.98
N ILE A 7 4.15 -12.94 1.31
CA ILE A 7 4.54 -11.77 0.55
C ILE A 7 3.88 -10.55 1.20
N SER A 8 4.65 -9.51 1.45
CA SER A 8 4.14 -8.25 2.02
C SER A 8 4.28 -7.12 1.01
N ILE A 9 3.29 -6.23 0.96
CA ILE A 9 3.35 -5.00 0.18
C ILE A 9 3.52 -3.79 1.10
N LEU A 10 4.02 -2.70 0.53
CA LEU A 10 4.15 -1.40 1.17
C LEU A 10 2.84 -0.63 1.09
N GLY A 11 2.50 0.09 2.14
CA GLY A 11 1.44 1.06 2.16
C GLY A 11 1.97 2.48 2.38
N ASN A 12 1.08 3.47 2.29
CA ASN A 12 1.42 4.87 2.53
C ASN A 12 1.98 5.11 3.94
N HIS A 13 1.49 4.42 4.96
CA HIS A 13 1.99 4.60 6.34
C HIS A 13 3.44 4.19 6.51
N GLU A 14 3.90 3.13 5.83
CA GLU A 14 5.33 2.78 5.80
C GLU A 14 6.15 3.91 5.18
N LEU A 15 5.73 4.42 4.01
CA LEU A 15 6.49 5.44 3.27
C LEU A 15 6.43 6.81 3.94
N MET A 16 5.31 7.18 4.59
CA MET A 16 5.22 8.37 5.45
C MET A 16 6.29 8.35 6.55
N ASN A 17 6.51 7.18 7.18
CA ASN A 17 7.57 7.05 8.18
C ASN A 17 8.96 7.28 7.57
N VAL A 18 9.19 6.87 6.33
CA VAL A 18 10.46 7.10 5.61
C VAL A 18 10.68 8.59 5.36
N ASP A 19 9.62 9.33 5.00
CA ASP A 19 9.62 10.79 4.85
C ASP A 19 9.66 11.56 6.17
N SER A 20 9.62 10.86 7.30
CA SER A 20 9.50 11.50 8.63
C SER A 20 8.17 12.20 8.87
N ASP A 21 7.13 11.84 8.11
CA ASP A 21 5.75 12.24 8.39
C ASP A 21 5.12 11.25 9.37
N PHE A 22 5.08 11.66 10.63
CA PHE A 22 4.62 10.83 11.75
C PHE A 22 3.21 11.18 12.24
N ARG A 23 2.37 11.82 11.41
CA ARG A 23 1.03 12.29 11.82
C ARG A 23 0.12 11.16 12.34
N TYR A 24 0.33 9.94 11.89
CA TYR A 24 -0.44 8.75 12.32
C TYR A 24 0.30 7.87 13.33
N VAL A 25 1.44 8.32 13.85
CA VAL A 25 2.23 7.56 14.83
C VAL A 25 1.78 7.93 16.24
N SER A 26 1.39 6.94 17.03
CA SER A 26 0.96 7.17 18.40
C SER A 26 2.14 7.49 19.34
N PRO A 27 1.92 8.22 20.45
CA PRO A 27 2.97 8.46 21.45
C PRO A 27 3.57 7.17 22.03
N ARG A 28 2.80 6.09 22.07
CA ARG A 28 3.26 4.77 22.52
C ARG A 28 4.31 4.19 21.58
N GLU A 29 4.06 4.26 20.27
CA GLU A 29 5.00 3.75 19.27
C GLU A 29 6.35 4.49 19.31
N PHE A 30 6.34 5.83 19.48
CA PHE A 30 7.59 6.56 19.71
C PHE A 30 8.33 6.06 20.94
N ARG A 31 7.62 5.83 22.06
CA ARG A 31 8.19 5.33 23.31
C ARG A 31 8.83 3.95 23.13
N GLU A 32 8.21 3.07 22.37
CA GLU A 32 8.75 1.75 22.06
C GLU A 32 10.07 1.85 21.31
N PHE A 33 10.19 2.75 20.33
CA PHE A 33 11.46 3.04 19.65
C PHE A 33 12.52 3.59 20.60
N GLY A 34 12.16 4.56 21.43
CA GLY A 34 13.07 5.10 22.44
C GLY A 34 13.59 4.05 23.41
N ASN A 35 12.74 3.12 23.83
CA ASN A 35 13.15 2.02 24.71
C ASN A 35 14.04 1.00 24.00
N TYR A 36 13.67 0.62 22.77
CA TYR A 36 14.43 -0.37 21.99
C TYR A 36 15.83 0.11 21.66
N PHE A 37 15.96 1.34 21.18
CA PHE A 37 17.24 1.93 20.81
C PHE A 37 17.96 2.64 21.97
N LYS A 38 17.44 2.53 23.21
CA LYS A 38 18.03 3.15 24.41
C LYS A 38 18.24 4.65 24.26
N ALA A 39 17.23 5.36 23.76
CA ALA A 39 17.26 6.80 23.56
C ALA A 39 17.67 7.55 24.83
N SER A 40 18.47 8.62 24.68
CA SER A 40 18.81 9.50 25.79
C SER A 40 17.56 10.25 26.27
N ARG A 41 17.26 10.17 27.57
CA ARG A 41 16.17 10.96 28.19
C ARG A 41 16.49 12.46 28.28
N SER A 42 17.75 12.85 28.04
CA SER A 42 18.20 14.25 27.98
C SER A 42 18.06 14.84 26.56
N GLN A 43 16.96 14.56 25.86
CA GLN A 43 16.75 15.11 24.54
C GLN A 43 16.81 16.65 24.55
N LYS A 44 17.59 17.24 23.62
CA LYS A 44 17.77 18.68 23.48
C LYS A 44 16.47 19.42 23.17
N ASN A 45 15.52 18.74 22.51
CA ASN A 45 14.23 19.32 22.16
C ASN A 45 13.10 18.65 22.94
N LYS A 46 12.66 19.28 24.03
CA LYS A 46 11.56 18.81 24.88
C LYS A 46 10.18 18.82 24.21
N LYS A 47 10.06 19.40 22.99
CA LYS A 47 8.81 19.45 22.22
C LYS A 47 8.54 18.18 21.42
N LEU A 48 9.57 17.36 21.19
CA LEU A 48 9.43 16.11 20.46
C LEU A 48 9.21 14.94 21.40
N PRO A 49 8.42 13.92 20.99
CA PRO A 49 8.20 12.74 21.82
C PRO A 49 9.51 11.95 22.03
N TYR A 50 9.59 11.30 23.18
CA TYR A 50 10.71 10.39 23.47
C TYR A 50 10.75 9.25 22.44
N GLY A 51 11.91 9.01 21.82
CA GLY A 51 12.09 8.03 20.74
C GLY A 51 11.88 8.58 19.32
N TYR A 52 11.59 9.88 19.18
CA TYR A 52 11.38 10.51 17.88
C TYR A 52 12.59 10.35 16.93
N TYR A 53 13.78 10.66 17.41
CA TYR A 53 14.99 10.58 16.58
C TYR A 53 15.36 9.14 16.25
N GLU A 54 15.16 8.23 17.18
CA GLU A 54 15.39 6.81 16.99
C GLU A 54 14.48 6.24 15.91
N ARG A 55 13.17 6.60 15.94
CA ARG A 55 12.22 6.24 14.90
C ARG A 55 12.61 6.86 13.56
N LYS A 56 12.87 8.17 13.55
CA LYS A 56 13.32 8.86 12.34
C LYS A 56 14.53 8.19 11.71
N ASN A 57 15.58 7.95 12.47
CA ASN A 57 16.81 7.32 11.97
C ASN A 57 16.59 5.89 11.47
N ALA A 58 15.71 5.13 12.13
CA ALA A 58 15.44 3.76 11.72
C ALA A 58 14.68 3.69 10.39
N PHE A 59 13.76 4.63 10.14
CA PHE A 59 12.94 4.68 8.94
C PHE A 59 13.51 5.56 7.81
N SER A 60 14.39 6.52 8.09
CA SER A 60 14.98 7.36 7.03
C SER A 60 15.62 6.50 5.92
N PRO A 61 15.66 7.00 4.67
CA PRO A 61 16.32 6.29 3.58
C PRO A 61 17.72 5.80 3.99
N GLY A 62 18.01 4.52 3.78
CA GLY A 62 19.23 3.87 4.26
C GLY A 62 19.22 3.44 5.73
N GLY A 63 18.20 3.77 6.49
CA GLY A 63 18.00 3.31 7.87
C GLY A 63 17.70 1.81 7.96
N ILE A 64 17.84 1.25 9.16
CA ILE A 64 17.73 -0.21 9.35
C ILE A 64 16.36 -0.77 8.95
N LEU A 65 15.26 -0.06 9.23
CA LEU A 65 13.92 -0.50 8.86
C LEU A 65 13.62 -0.21 7.38
N ALA A 66 14.04 0.93 6.85
CA ALA A 66 13.91 1.22 5.42
C ALA A 66 14.61 0.16 4.57
N LYS A 67 15.86 -0.19 4.88
CA LYS A 67 16.60 -1.28 4.21
C LYS A 67 15.89 -2.62 4.33
N ARG A 68 15.36 -2.94 5.50
CA ARG A 68 14.60 -4.18 5.69
C ARG A 68 13.35 -4.21 4.79
N MET A 69 12.61 -3.11 4.72
CA MET A 69 11.43 -3.00 3.84
C MET A 69 11.84 -3.16 2.37
N ALA A 70 12.91 -2.51 1.93
CA ALA A 70 13.42 -2.62 0.56
C ALA A 70 13.70 -4.06 0.13
N HIS A 71 14.15 -4.92 1.06
CA HIS A 71 14.50 -6.32 0.77
C HIS A 71 13.35 -7.31 0.97
N THR A 72 12.29 -6.92 1.67
CA THR A 72 11.24 -7.87 2.09
C THR A 72 9.85 -7.52 1.61
N ARG A 73 9.64 -6.33 1.03
CA ARG A 73 8.32 -5.85 0.61
C ARG A 73 8.35 -5.32 -0.81
N TYR A 74 7.21 -5.37 -1.45
CA TYR A 74 6.98 -4.84 -2.80
C TYR A 74 6.02 -3.66 -2.74
N SER A 75 6.11 -2.75 -3.69
CA SER A 75 5.09 -1.72 -3.93
C SER A 75 3.88 -2.34 -4.64
N ILE A 76 4.16 -3.14 -5.63
CA ILE A 76 3.16 -3.85 -6.45
C ILE A 76 3.67 -5.27 -6.65
N VAL A 77 2.80 -6.27 -6.53
CA VAL A 77 3.15 -7.67 -6.80
C VAL A 77 2.07 -8.34 -7.64
N GLN A 78 2.50 -9.14 -8.58
CA GLN A 78 1.61 -10.03 -9.33
C GLN A 78 1.76 -11.47 -8.81
N VAL A 79 0.62 -12.13 -8.54
CA VAL A 79 0.56 -13.57 -8.23
C VAL A 79 -0.52 -14.17 -9.12
N GLY A 80 -0.14 -15.08 -9.99
CA GLY A 80 -1.03 -15.55 -11.04
C GLY A 80 -1.51 -14.40 -11.93
N SER A 81 -2.81 -14.30 -12.16
CA SER A 81 -3.42 -13.21 -12.92
C SER A 81 -3.86 -12.00 -12.06
N TRP A 82 -3.50 -11.98 -10.79
CA TRP A 82 -3.91 -10.95 -9.84
C TRP A 82 -2.77 -10.04 -9.46
N ILE A 83 -3.03 -8.73 -9.50
CA ILE A 83 -2.13 -7.69 -8.99
C ILE A 83 -2.56 -7.29 -7.58
N PHE A 84 -1.59 -7.14 -6.70
CA PHE A 84 -1.78 -6.66 -5.33
C PHE A 84 -1.06 -5.33 -5.18
N VAL A 85 -1.79 -4.31 -4.76
CA VAL A 85 -1.30 -2.94 -4.57
C VAL A 85 -2.02 -2.32 -3.38
N HIS A 86 -1.43 -1.32 -2.72
CA HIS A 86 -2.04 -0.71 -1.54
C HIS A 86 -3.28 0.11 -1.87
N GLY A 87 -3.16 1.13 -2.75
CA GLY A 87 -4.24 2.07 -3.05
C GLY A 87 -4.96 1.82 -4.38
N GLY A 88 -4.22 1.40 -5.39
CA GLY A 88 -4.71 1.20 -6.77
C GLY A 88 -3.68 1.69 -7.78
N ILE A 89 -3.86 1.36 -9.04
CA ILE A 89 -2.98 1.80 -10.12
C ILE A 89 -3.74 2.74 -11.04
N HIS A 90 -3.37 4.00 -11.03
CA HIS A 90 -3.94 5.00 -11.93
C HIS A 90 -3.46 4.77 -13.39
N PRO A 91 -4.31 5.01 -14.43
CA PRO A 91 -3.91 4.85 -15.83
C PRO A 91 -2.60 5.57 -16.18
N LYS A 92 -2.42 6.82 -15.73
CA LYS A 92 -1.19 7.59 -15.96
C LYS A 92 0.07 6.88 -15.41
N LEU A 93 -0.04 6.24 -14.24
CA LEU A 93 1.08 5.48 -13.70
C LEU A 93 1.39 4.26 -14.57
N ALA A 94 0.35 3.54 -14.99
CA ALA A 94 0.50 2.37 -15.87
C ALA A 94 1.09 2.71 -17.25
N GLU A 95 0.73 3.88 -17.80
CA GLU A 95 1.28 4.39 -19.07
C GLU A 95 2.78 4.72 -18.97
N ASN A 96 3.25 5.23 -17.82
CA ASN A 96 4.62 5.71 -17.66
C ASN A 96 5.57 4.65 -17.13
N TYR A 97 5.12 3.74 -16.26
CA TYR A 97 5.98 2.82 -15.51
C TYR A 97 5.52 1.37 -15.61
N THR A 98 6.48 0.47 -15.73
CA THR A 98 6.29 -0.96 -15.47
C THR A 98 6.21 -1.22 -13.96
N ILE A 99 5.67 -2.40 -13.59
CA ILE A 99 5.65 -2.85 -12.18
C ILE A 99 7.07 -2.89 -11.59
N ASP A 100 8.04 -3.36 -12.37
CA ASP A 100 9.43 -3.48 -11.94
C ASP A 100 10.09 -2.11 -11.75
N GLU A 101 9.77 -1.13 -12.59
CA GLU A 101 10.28 0.25 -12.44
C GLU A 101 9.73 0.89 -11.15
N VAL A 102 8.43 0.74 -10.86
CA VAL A 102 7.84 1.22 -9.60
C VAL A 102 8.51 0.56 -8.39
N ASN A 103 8.62 -0.76 -8.39
CA ASN A 103 9.26 -1.49 -7.30
C ASN A 103 10.74 -1.09 -7.13
N SER A 104 11.47 -0.93 -8.24
CA SER A 104 12.89 -0.55 -8.24
C SER A 104 13.09 0.88 -7.72
N CYS A 105 12.23 1.83 -8.13
CA CYS A 105 12.29 3.21 -7.66
C CYS A 105 12.15 3.28 -6.14
N ILE A 106 11.07 2.73 -5.60
CA ILE A 106 10.80 2.74 -4.16
C ILE A 106 11.89 1.98 -3.38
N SER A 107 12.33 0.82 -3.88
CA SER A 107 13.40 0.05 -3.22
C SER A 107 14.71 0.84 -3.15
N LYS A 108 15.13 1.51 -4.22
CA LYS A 108 16.34 2.35 -4.25
C LYS A 108 16.25 3.51 -3.27
N TRP A 109 15.10 4.17 -3.21
CA TRP A 109 14.86 5.22 -2.21
C TRP A 109 14.98 4.68 -0.78
N LEU A 110 14.31 3.57 -0.46
CA LEU A 110 14.39 2.91 0.85
C LEU A 110 15.84 2.50 1.22
N LEU A 111 16.63 2.08 0.23
CA LEU A 111 18.04 1.74 0.41
C LEU A 111 18.94 2.96 0.68
N GLY A 112 18.44 4.16 0.44
CA GLY A 112 19.16 5.41 0.64
C GLY A 112 20.07 5.78 -0.53
N TYR A 113 19.70 5.39 -1.75
CA TYR A 113 20.39 5.91 -2.96
C TYR A 113 20.26 7.42 -3.01
N PRO A 114 21.36 8.15 -3.26
CA PRO A 114 21.33 9.59 -3.24
C PRO A 114 20.51 10.18 -4.39
N LEU A 115 19.51 10.99 -4.08
CA LEU A 115 18.62 11.61 -5.07
C LEU A 115 19.28 12.79 -5.76
N ASP A 116 20.08 13.58 -5.03
CA ASP A 116 20.77 14.76 -5.53
C ASP A 116 21.72 14.50 -6.72
N VAL A 117 22.27 13.30 -6.82
CA VAL A 117 23.15 12.88 -7.91
C VAL A 117 22.43 11.98 -8.93
N ASN A 118 21.33 11.31 -8.53
CA ASN A 118 20.54 10.45 -9.40
C ASN A 118 19.21 11.13 -9.76
N LYS A 119 19.28 12.08 -10.69
CA LYS A 119 18.13 12.90 -11.10
C LYS A 119 16.97 12.11 -11.68
N LYS A 120 17.25 10.95 -12.32
CA LYS A 120 16.17 10.07 -12.78
C LYS A 120 15.42 9.47 -11.59
N LEU A 121 16.12 8.98 -10.58
CA LEU A 121 15.47 8.43 -9.38
C LEU A 121 14.66 9.48 -8.62
N GLU A 122 15.16 10.71 -8.55
CA GLU A 122 14.45 11.85 -7.96
C GLU A 122 13.14 12.13 -8.71
N ALA A 123 13.19 12.23 -10.04
CA ALA A 123 12.02 12.46 -10.87
C ALA A 123 11.01 11.29 -10.82
N ASP A 124 11.48 10.05 -10.91
CA ASP A 124 10.62 8.87 -10.80
C ASP A 124 9.93 8.81 -9.42
N LEU A 125 10.65 9.15 -8.34
CA LEU A 125 10.08 9.17 -6.99
C LEU A 125 9.01 10.26 -6.84
N GLU A 126 9.25 11.44 -7.43
CA GLU A 126 8.30 12.54 -7.44
C GLU A 126 7.00 12.14 -8.15
N GLU A 127 7.09 11.46 -9.28
CA GLU A 127 5.90 11.02 -10.01
C GLU A 127 5.18 9.84 -9.34
N ILE A 128 5.92 8.88 -8.76
CA ILE A 128 5.35 7.65 -8.20
C ILE A 128 4.80 7.86 -6.79
N TYR A 129 5.48 8.62 -5.95
CA TYR A 129 5.13 8.73 -4.53
C TYR A 129 4.72 10.14 -4.10
N HIS A 130 5.49 11.18 -4.46
CA HIS A 130 5.25 12.57 -4.05
C HIS A 130 4.36 13.36 -5.02
N ASN A 131 3.68 12.69 -5.96
CA ASN A 131 2.84 13.33 -6.95
C ASN A 131 1.83 14.28 -6.29
N GLU A 132 1.71 15.52 -6.80
CA GLU A 132 0.73 16.50 -6.31
C GLU A 132 -0.71 16.00 -6.44
N ASP A 133 -0.98 15.14 -7.44
CA ASP A 133 -2.24 14.42 -7.58
C ASP A 133 -2.12 13.05 -6.88
N ASP A 134 -2.56 12.98 -5.62
CA ASP A 134 -2.55 11.77 -4.80
C ASP A 134 -3.23 10.57 -5.51
N SER A 135 -4.11 10.83 -6.49
CA SER A 135 -4.79 9.78 -7.23
C SER A 135 -3.85 8.95 -8.10
N VAL A 136 -2.70 9.48 -8.50
CA VAL A 136 -1.72 8.80 -9.35
C VAL A 136 -0.84 7.85 -8.56
N SER A 137 -0.50 8.20 -7.33
CA SER A 137 0.38 7.37 -6.50
C SER A 137 -0.28 6.03 -6.11
N PRO A 138 0.37 4.87 -6.33
CA PRO A 138 -0.21 3.56 -5.98
C PRO A 138 -0.37 3.35 -4.48
N PHE A 139 0.15 4.26 -3.66
CA PHE A 139 0.06 4.25 -2.20
C PHE A 139 -1.07 5.12 -1.67
N TRP A 140 -1.57 6.08 -2.47
CA TRP A 140 -2.59 7.05 -2.06
C TRP A 140 -3.87 6.98 -2.89
N SER A 141 -3.80 6.38 -4.08
CA SER A 141 -4.92 6.31 -5.02
C SER A 141 -6.16 5.68 -4.38
N ARG A 142 -7.30 6.30 -4.63
CA ARG A 142 -8.64 5.76 -4.31
C ARG A 142 -9.49 5.56 -5.55
N ILE A 143 -8.89 5.67 -6.71
CA ILE A 143 -9.59 5.67 -8.01
C ILE A 143 -10.55 4.49 -8.18
N TYR A 144 -10.24 3.33 -7.59
CA TYR A 144 -11.09 2.13 -7.69
C TYR A 144 -11.67 1.69 -6.35
N SER A 145 -11.13 2.16 -5.23
CA SER A 145 -11.61 1.77 -3.90
C SER A 145 -12.84 2.56 -3.45
N ASP A 146 -13.05 3.74 -4.02
CA ASP A 146 -14.19 4.62 -3.73
C ASP A 146 -15.29 4.53 -4.79
N LEU A 147 -15.20 3.57 -5.74
CA LEU A 147 -16.18 3.41 -6.81
C LEU A 147 -17.58 3.10 -6.27
N GLU A 148 -18.55 3.80 -6.78
CA GLU A 148 -19.94 3.38 -6.69
C GLU A 148 -20.19 2.16 -7.58
N ASP A 149 -21.14 1.32 -7.20
CA ASP A 149 -21.35 0.00 -7.84
C ASP A 149 -21.81 0.07 -9.32
N TYR A 150 -22.07 1.27 -9.85
CA TYR A 150 -22.62 1.50 -11.20
C TYR A 150 -21.88 2.60 -11.99
N ASP A 151 -20.66 2.95 -11.62
CA ASP A 151 -19.90 3.93 -12.38
C ASP A 151 -19.25 3.28 -13.61
N VAL A 152 -19.97 3.39 -14.74
CA VAL A 152 -19.55 2.81 -16.03
C VAL A 152 -18.20 3.36 -16.51
N GLN A 153 -17.95 4.66 -16.29
CA GLN A 153 -16.69 5.26 -16.73
C GLN A 153 -15.50 4.69 -15.95
N SER A 154 -15.64 4.59 -14.65
CA SER A 154 -14.59 4.02 -13.80
C SER A 154 -14.35 2.53 -14.05
N GLU A 155 -15.39 1.78 -14.42
CA GLU A 155 -15.24 0.40 -14.86
C GLU A 155 -14.46 0.31 -16.18
N GLN A 156 -14.74 1.17 -17.14
CA GLN A 156 -13.98 1.25 -18.39
C GLN A 156 -12.52 1.63 -18.15
N ASP A 157 -12.27 2.62 -17.30
CA ASP A 157 -10.93 3.06 -16.94
C ASP A 157 -10.15 1.95 -16.21
N PHE A 158 -10.81 1.14 -15.39
CA PHE A 158 -10.23 -0.02 -14.75
C PHE A 158 -9.74 -1.07 -15.78
N TYR A 159 -10.60 -1.48 -16.70
CA TYR A 159 -10.21 -2.45 -17.74
C TYR A 159 -9.12 -1.91 -18.65
N LYS A 160 -9.22 -0.64 -19.05
CA LYS A 160 -8.16 0.03 -19.82
C LYS A 160 -6.84 0.03 -19.07
N THR A 161 -6.86 0.25 -17.75
CA THR A 161 -5.64 0.17 -16.94
C THR A 161 -5.03 -1.23 -16.96
N LEU A 162 -5.84 -2.29 -16.88
CA LEU A 162 -5.33 -3.66 -16.98
C LEU A 162 -4.72 -3.94 -18.37
N GLU A 163 -5.31 -3.43 -19.45
CA GLU A 163 -4.75 -3.53 -20.80
C GLU A 163 -3.38 -2.86 -20.88
N ILE A 164 -3.28 -1.60 -20.45
CA ILE A 164 -2.01 -0.84 -20.43
C ILE A 164 -0.96 -1.57 -19.61
N LEU A 165 -1.32 -2.08 -18.43
CA LEU A 165 -0.39 -2.85 -17.58
C LEU A 165 0.10 -4.11 -18.29
N ASN A 166 -0.77 -4.83 -18.99
CA ASN A 166 -0.37 -6.03 -19.74
C ASN A 166 0.58 -5.70 -20.87
N GLU A 167 0.28 -4.67 -21.66
CA GLU A 167 1.14 -4.21 -22.75
C GLU A 167 2.49 -3.71 -22.21
N LYS A 168 2.47 -2.81 -21.23
CA LYS A 168 3.67 -2.19 -20.65
C LYS A 168 4.64 -3.20 -20.04
N ASN A 169 4.09 -4.23 -19.41
CA ASN A 169 4.88 -5.29 -18.77
C ASN A 169 5.12 -6.51 -19.67
N ASN A 170 4.81 -6.43 -20.98
CA ASN A 170 4.98 -7.50 -21.97
C ASN A 170 4.35 -8.83 -21.51
N ARG A 171 3.12 -8.78 -20.99
CA ARG A 171 2.41 -9.98 -20.51
C ARG A 171 1.90 -10.80 -21.71
N THR A 172 2.03 -12.11 -21.58
CA THR A 172 1.46 -13.10 -22.51
C THR A 172 0.17 -13.66 -21.94
N ASP A 173 -0.54 -14.48 -22.71
CA ASP A 173 -1.81 -15.11 -22.26
C ASP A 173 -1.67 -15.83 -20.92
N ASP A 174 -0.53 -16.51 -20.68
CA ASP A 174 -0.26 -17.25 -19.45
C ASP A 174 0.12 -16.34 -18.26
N THR A 175 0.53 -15.11 -18.51
CA THR A 175 0.98 -14.15 -17.49
C THR A 175 0.10 -12.92 -17.39
N GLN A 176 -1.02 -12.90 -18.11
CA GLN A 176 -1.93 -11.77 -18.20
C GLN A 176 -2.49 -11.37 -16.83
N ILE A 177 -2.48 -10.07 -16.56
CA ILE A 177 -3.15 -9.47 -15.40
C ILE A 177 -4.64 -9.38 -15.72
N LYS A 178 -5.48 -10.00 -14.90
CA LYS A 178 -6.94 -10.05 -15.09
C LYS A 178 -7.72 -9.36 -13.98
N GLY A 179 -7.06 -9.01 -12.89
CA GLY A 179 -7.71 -8.35 -11.77
C GLY A 179 -6.73 -7.65 -10.83
N MET A 180 -7.28 -6.82 -9.95
CA MET A 180 -6.54 -6.02 -8.97
C MET A 180 -7.16 -6.15 -7.59
N ILE A 181 -6.31 -6.27 -6.58
CA ILE A 181 -6.69 -6.36 -5.17
C ILE A 181 -6.02 -5.22 -4.42
N MET A 182 -6.82 -4.43 -3.69
CA MET A 182 -6.37 -3.23 -3.01
C MET A 182 -6.95 -3.07 -1.61
N GLY A 183 -6.27 -2.28 -0.79
CA GLY A 183 -6.68 -1.84 0.55
C GLY A 183 -6.91 -0.33 0.60
N HIS A 184 -6.28 0.37 1.56
CA HIS A 184 -6.18 1.81 1.72
C HIS A 184 -7.49 2.54 2.06
N SER A 185 -8.60 2.23 1.41
CA SER A 185 -9.91 2.85 1.67
C SER A 185 -10.78 1.90 2.46
N PRO A 186 -11.01 2.16 3.77
CA PRO A 186 -11.78 1.26 4.64
C PRO A 186 -13.23 1.15 4.19
N GLN A 187 -13.63 -0.02 3.73
CA GLN A 187 -14.92 -0.24 3.11
C GLN A 187 -16.12 -0.14 4.06
N PHE A 188 -15.90 -0.28 5.37
CA PHE A 188 -16.98 -0.08 6.34
C PHE A 188 -17.53 1.36 6.32
N MET A 189 -16.75 2.34 5.87
CA MET A 189 -17.20 3.73 5.68
C MET A 189 -18.27 3.86 4.59
N TYR A 190 -18.35 2.90 3.69
CA TYR A 190 -19.35 2.77 2.62
C TYR A 190 -20.41 1.71 2.94
N ASN A 191 -20.50 1.29 4.22
CA ASN A 191 -21.37 0.18 4.69
C ASN A 191 -21.10 -1.14 3.98
N LYS A 192 -19.84 -1.42 3.64
CA LYS A 192 -19.38 -2.66 2.99
C LYS A 192 -18.30 -3.34 3.83
N GLY A 193 -18.24 -4.67 3.76
CA GLY A 193 -17.06 -5.46 4.13
C GLY A 193 -16.10 -5.53 2.93
N ALA A 194 -15.22 -6.53 2.91
CA ALA A 194 -14.47 -6.85 1.71
C ALA A 194 -15.45 -7.14 0.55
N ASN A 195 -15.20 -6.52 -0.59
CA ASN A 195 -16.15 -6.56 -1.71
C ASN A 195 -15.43 -6.38 -3.04
N SER A 196 -16.17 -6.61 -4.14
CA SER A 196 -15.64 -6.45 -5.48
C SER A 196 -16.50 -5.54 -6.34
N ALA A 197 -15.89 -4.98 -7.39
CA ALA A 197 -16.50 -4.28 -8.51
C ALA A 197 -15.98 -4.88 -9.83
N CYS A 198 -16.37 -4.30 -10.98
CA CYS A 198 -15.86 -4.67 -12.30
C CYS A 198 -15.95 -6.20 -12.54
N ASN A 199 -17.14 -6.75 -12.38
CA ASN A 199 -17.41 -8.19 -12.55
C ASN A 199 -16.49 -9.11 -11.74
N GLY A 200 -16.15 -8.72 -10.49
CA GLY A 200 -15.29 -9.49 -9.60
C GLY A 200 -13.79 -9.40 -9.94
N LYS A 201 -13.38 -8.40 -10.72
CA LYS A 201 -11.97 -8.18 -11.10
C LYS A 201 -11.27 -7.11 -10.27
N CYS A 202 -12.04 -6.22 -9.62
CA CYS A 202 -11.55 -5.17 -8.75
C CYS A 202 -11.95 -5.50 -7.30
N TRP A 203 -11.02 -5.94 -6.46
CA TRP A 203 -11.28 -6.32 -5.07
C TRP A 203 -10.79 -5.26 -4.09
N ARG A 204 -11.68 -4.87 -3.17
CA ARG A 204 -11.46 -3.88 -2.11
C ARG A 204 -11.51 -4.60 -0.77
N ILE A 205 -10.36 -4.81 -0.14
CA ILE A 205 -10.23 -5.72 1.02
C ILE A 205 -9.91 -5.02 2.34
N ASP A 206 -9.82 -3.69 2.36
CA ASP A 206 -9.66 -2.96 3.63
C ASP A 206 -11.00 -2.89 4.36
N VAL A 207 -11.13 -3.63 5.43
CA VAL A 207 -12.32 -3.63 6.28
C VAL A 207 -12.19 -2.75 7.53
N GLY A 208 -11.09 -2.00 7.66
CA GLY A 208 -10.86 -1.10 8.79
C GLY A 208 -10.75 -1.79 10.14
N MET A 209 -10.05 -2.92 10.23
CA MET A 209 -9.89 -3.69 11.48
C MET A 209 -9.21 -2.92 12.62
N SER A 210 -8.47 -1.85 12.30
CA SER A 210 -7.72 -1.10 13.30
C SER A 210 -8.63 -0.43 14.33
N ARG A 211 -8.24 -0.49 15.61
CA ARG A 211 -8.89 0.28 16.68
C ARG A 211 -8.76 1.79 16.51
N ALA A 212 -7.90 2.27 15.62
CA ALA A 212 -7.84 3.69 15.26
C ALA A 212 -9.17 4.21 14.68
N PHE A 213 -9.99 3.33 14.11
CA PHE A 213 -11.35 3.63 13.64
C PHE A 213 -12.43 3.49 14.74
N GLY A 214 -12.06 3.45 16.01
CA GLY A 214 -12.95 3.26 17.14
C GLY A 214 -13.06 1.80 17.60
N GLU A 215 -13.60 1.64 18.81
CA GLU A 215 -13.83 0.31 19.40
C GLU A 215 -14.92 -0.45 18.62
N LEU A 216 -14.77 -1.77 18.58
CA LEU A 216 -15.80 -2.64 17.99
C LEU A 216 -16.99 -2.73 18.95
N ASN A 217 -18.15 -2.24 18.51
CA ASN A 217 -19.39 -2.34 19.25
C ASN A 217 -20.28 -3.44 18.67
N PRO A 218 -20.56 -4.55 19.40
CA PRO A 218 -21.39 -5.63 18.87
C PRO A 218 -22.82 -5.22 18.49
N HIS A 219 -23.29 -4.10 19.02
CA HIS A 219 -24.64 -3.57 18.75
C HIS A 219 -24.68 -2.57 17.57
N ASP A 220 -23.53 -2.21 17.03
CA ASP A 220 -23.43 -1.35 15.84
C ASP A 220 -23.18 -2.21 14.60
N PRO A 221 -24.12 -2.26 13.65
CA PRO A 221 -23.97 -3.05 12.42
C PRO A 221 -22.70 -2.71 11.63
N SER A 222 -22.26 -1.45 11.62
CA SER A 222 -21.06 -1.03 10.91
C SER A 222 -19.79 -1.70 11.45
N THR A 223 -19.75 -2.01 12.75
CA THR A 223 -18.61 -2.69 13.37
C THR A 223 -18.52 -4.16 12.99
N GLN A 224 -19.63 -4.79 12.58
CA GLN A 224 -19.62 -6.17 12.11
C GLN A 224 -18.89 -6.28 10.76
N LEU A 225 -18.92 -5.23 9.94
CA LEU A 225 -18.20 -5.15 8.67
C LEU A 225 -16.68 -5.08 8.87
N ARG A 226 -16.22 -4.70 10.06
CA ARG A 226 -14.81 -4.56 10.44
C ARG A 226 -14.20 -5.84 11.04
N LYS A 227 -14.93 -6.95 11.04
CA LYS A 227 -14.39 -8.26 11.44
C LYS A 227 -13.29 -8.70 10.48
N ILE A 228 -12.45 -9.61 10.95
CA ILE A 228 -11.41 -10.22 10.11
C ILE A 228 -12.07 -10.90 8.93
N GLN A 229 -11.64 -10.55 7.74
CA GLN A 229 -12.04 -11.14 6.47
C GLN A 229 -10.78 -11.47 5.68
N LEU A 230 -10.78 -12.63 5.04
CA LEU A 230 -9.68 -13.10 4.21
C LEU A 230 -10.20 -13.30 2.78
N LEU A 231 -9.43 -12.88 1.79
CA LEU A 231 -9.72 -13.19 0.40
C LEU A 231 -8.92 -14.44 0.03
N GLU A 232 -9.62 -15.50 -0.32
CA GLU A 232 -9.03 -16.74 -0.83
C GLU A 232 -9.17 -16.79 -2.35
N ILE A 233 -8.08 -17.15 -3.04
CA ILE A 233 -8.06 -17.33 -4.49
C ILE A 233 -7.56 -18.72 -4.79
N ILE A 234 -8.42 -19.57 -5.37
CA ILE A 234 -8.09 -20.95 -5.74
C ILE A 234 -8.06 -21.04 -7.27
N ASP A 235 -7.01 -21.71 -7.79
CA ASP A 235 -6.81 -21.95 -9.22
C ASP A 235 -6.87 -20.67 -10.06
N ASP A 236 -6.37 -19.56 -9.48
CA ASP A 236 -6.28 -18.24 -10.10
C ASP A 236 -7.63 -17.63 -10.58
N SER A 237 -8.75 -18.26 -10.24
CA SER A 237 -10.07 -17.91 -10.76
C SER A 237 -11.17 -17.87 -9.72
N ASN A 238 -11.17 -18.77 -8.75
CA ASN A 238 -12.22 -18.85 -7.75
C ASN A 238 -11.87 -17.96 -6.55
N VAL A 239 -12.56 -16.83 -6.44
CA VAL A 239 -12.31 -15.83 -5.39
C VAL A 239 -13.44 -15.87 -4.39
N THR A 240 -13.12 -16.12 -3.10
CA THR A 240 -14.08 -16.19 -2.01
C THR A 240 -13.62 -15.37 -0.80
N ILE A 241 -14.60 -14.86 -0.04
CA ILE A 241 -14.34 -14.20 1.24
C ILE A 241 -14.56 -15.20 2.36
N LEU A 242 -13.52 -15.46 3.15
CA LEU A 242 -13.59 -16.26 4.38
C LEU A 242 -13.78 -15.32 5.58
N GLN A 243 -14.69 -15.71 6.50
CA GLN A 243 -15.03 -14.96 7.72
C GLN A 243 -14.85 -15.80 8.98
#